data_832acba636bbf61d2d807f0efae73574
#
_entry.id   832acba636bbf61d2d807f0efae73574
#
_cell.length_a   1.000
_cell.length_b   1.000
_cell.length_c   1.000
_cell.angle_alpha   90.00
_cell.angle_beta   90.00
_cell.angle_gamma   90.00
#
_symmetry.space_group_name_H-M   'P 1'
#
loop_
_entity.id
_entity.type
_entity.pdbx_description
1 polymer ?
#
loop_
_entity_poly.entity_id
_entity_poly.type
_entity_poly.pdbx_seq_one_letter_code
_entity_poly.pdbx_strand_id
1 'polypeptide(L)'
;MKASRLAATGAAAATAVSAVVVLSSPAFAHVSVQAEGTAAKGGYAVVDFKVPNERDNASTTELEVNFPTDHPLASVMPEPMPGWKIEVTKSKLAKPLELHGEQITEAVSKVTWTATGKDGGIRPGYFEKFPVSVGALPEDADELVFKAIQTYSNKEVVRWIEVQEDGAEEPETPAPVLALSAASEDGHHGSAAEDADDKTENAAATTEASDGASSDTTARVLGVVGIVIGALGVAYGVLAGRRRSDA
;
A
#
# COMPACT_ATOMS: atom_id res chain seq x y z
N MET A 1 17.44 51.44 32.77
CA MET A 1 16.91 51.01 31.47
C MET A 1 17.63 49.76 31.00
N LYS A 2 17.32 48.57 31.57
CA LYS A 2 17.90 47.28 31.18
C LYS A 2 16.89 46.16 31.43
N ALA A 3 15.74 46.19 30.76
CA ALA A 3 14.71 45.16 30.94
C ALA A 3 14.00 44.70 29.65
N SER A 4 14.51 45.05 28.42
CA SER A 4 13.75 44.78 27.17
C SER A 4 14.42 43.84 26.19
N ARG A 5 15.43 43.06 26.58
CA ARG A 5 16.17 42.19 25.64
C ARG A 5 16.04 40.67 25.86
N LEU A 6 15.24 40.23 26.82
CA LEU A 6 15.08 38.80 27.14
C LEU A 6 13.80 38.17 26.59
N ALA A 7 12.91 38.94 25.95
CA ALA A 7 11.63 38.40 25.43
C ALA A 7 11.67 37.89 23.99
N ALA A 8 12.73 38.16 23.20
CA ALA A 8 12.78 37.82 21.78
C ALA A 8 13.37 36.43 21.47
N THR A 9 14.03 35.77 22.44
CA THR A 9 14.67 34.45 22.23
C THR A 9 13.75 33.27 22.55
N GLY A 10 12.63 33.50 23.23
CA GLY A 10 11.70 32.43 23.59
C GLY A 10 10.71 32.05 22.47
N ALA A 11 10.40 32.99 21.56
CA ALA A 11 9.38 32.76 20.53
C ALA A 11 9.88 31.91 19.34
N ALA A 12 11.19 31.95 19.05
CA ALA A 12 11.76 31.18 17.94
C ALA A 12 11.94 29.67 18.24
N ALA A 13 12.10 29.31 19.52
CA ALA A 13 12.24 27.91 19.94
C ALA A 13 10.88 27.18 20.01
N ALA A 14 9.80 27.90 20.32
CA ALA A 14 8.46 27.30 20.40
C ALA A 14 7.88 26.94 19.00
N THR A 15 8.23 27.72 17.96
CA THR A 15 7.77 27.46 16.58
C THR A 15 8.48 26.27 15.94
N ALA A 16 9.73 25.95 16.31
CA ALA A 16 10.46 24.81 15.78
C ALA A 16 9.95 23.47 16.34
N VAL A 17 9.49 23.44 17.59
CA VAL A 17 8.94 22.22 18.22
C VAL A 17 7.56 21.89 17.66
N SER A 18 6.73 22.88 17.33
CA SER A 18 5.40 22.67 16.77
C SER A 18 5.44 22.10 15.33
N ALA A 19 6.49 22.40 14.54
CA ALA A 19 6.63 21.90 13.18
C ALA A 19 7.05 20.41 13.10
N VAL A 20 7.69 19.87 14.14
CA VAL A 20 8.14 18.47 14.20
C VAL A 20 6.98 17.51 14.49
N VAL A 21 5.97 17.97 15.25
CA VAL A 21 4.82 17.15 15.62
C VAL A 21 3.86 16.91 14.43
N VAL A 22 3.84 17.82 13.44
CA VAL A 22 2.95 17.72 12.26
C VAL A 22 3.53 16.76 11.19
N LEU A 23 4.81 16.36 11.29
CA LEU A 23 5.49 15.46 10.37
C LEU A 23 5.64 14.02 10.89
N SER A 24 5.07 13.69 12.05
CA SER A 24 4.93 12.30 12.46
C SER A 24 3.85 11.64 11.59
N SER A 25 4.29 11.09 10.46
CA SER A 25 3.45 10.13 9.72
C SER A 25 3.00 9.05 10.70
N PRO A 26 1.71 8.68 10.76
CA PRO A 26 1.27 7.56 11.55
C PRO A 26 2.14 6.34 11.18
N ALA A 27 2.73 5.70 12.17
CA ALA A 27 3.44 4.45 11.96
C ALA A 27 2.44 3.49 11.31
N PHE A 28 2.80 2.90 10.16
CA PHE A 28 1.92 2.01 9.38
C PHE A 28 1.64 0.71 10.13
N ALA A 29 0.77 0.83 11.11
CA ALA A 29 0.25 -0.24 11.97
C ALA A 29 -0.93 -0.98 11.36
N HIS A 30 -1.51 -0.47 10.28
CA HIS A 30 -2.79 -0.90 9.76
C HIS A 30 -2.64 -2.03 8.73
N VAL A 31 -3.63 -2.91 8.68
CA VAL A 31 -3.78 -3.82 7.55
C VAL A 31 -4.05 -2.99 6.31
N SER A 32 -3.27 -3.21 5.27
CA SER A 32 -3.38 -2.48 4.00
C SER A 32 -3.44 -3.43 2.81
N VAL A 33 -3.93 -2.96 1.66
CA VAL A 33 -3.94 -3.70 0.41
C VAL A 33 -3.23 -2.89 -0.68
N GLN A 34 -2.40 -3.56 -1.48
CA GLN A 34 -1.68 -2.94 -2.59
C GLN A 34 -1.62 -3.93 -3.76
N ALA A 35 -1.75 -3.42 -4.99
CA ALA A 35 -1.53 -4.24 -6.17
C ALA A 35 -0.02 -4.42 -6.45
N GLU A 36 0.35 -5.62 -6.90
CA GLU A 36 1.62 -5.84 -7.57
C GLU A 36 1.49 -5.33 -9.01
N GLY A 37 1.93 -4.11 -9.24
CA GLY A 37 1.74 -3.41 -10.51
C GLY A 37 0.45 -2.59 -10.54
N THR A 38 -0.27 -2.63 -11.68
CA THR A 38 -1.42 -1.77 -11.90
C THR A 38 -2.74 -2.52 -11.69
N ALA A 39 -3.61 -2.01 -10.80
CA ALA A 39 -4.98 -2.46 -10.66
C ALA A 39 -5.88 -1.65 -11.59
N ALA A 40 -5.95 -2.03 -12.88
CA ALA A 40 -6.76 -1.32 -13.88
C ALA A 40 -8.20 -1.81 -13.88
N LYS A 41 -9.15 -0.89 -14.03
CA LYS A 41 -10.59 -1.19 -14.20
C LYS A 41 -10.80 -2.18 -15.34
N GLY A 42 -11.68 -3.16 -15.15
CA GLY A 42 -11.95 -4.24 -16.10
C GLY A 42 -10.87 -5.33 -16.15
N GLY A 43 -9.69 -5.10 -15.60
CA GLY A 43 -8.53 -5.99 -15.64
C GLY A 43 -8.45 -6.99 -14.49
N TYR A 44 -7.29 -7.63 -14.42
CA TYR A 44 -6.89 -8.55 -13.34
C TYR A 44 -5.64 -8.00 -12.66
N ALA A 45 -5.52 -8.25 -11.36
CA ALA A 45 -4.34 -7.87 -10.58
C ALA A 45 -4.01 -8.93 -9.53
N VAL A 46 -2.74 -9.03 -9.16
CA VAL A 46 -2.36 -9.64 -7.89
C VAL A 46 -2.32 -8.53 -6.86
N VAL A 47 -2.98 -8.74 -5.73
CA VAL A 47 -3.01 -7.80 -4.61
C VAL A 47 -2.45 -8.44 -3.36
N ASP A 48 -1.64 -7.70 -2.62
CA ASP A 48 -1.08 -8.11 -1.33
C ASP A 48 -1.86 -7.48 -0.19
N PHE A 49 -2.45 -8.26 0.67
CA PHE A 49 -2.88 -7.79 1.99
C PHE A 49 -1.68 -7.83 2.93
N LYS A 50 -1.10 -6.69 3.26
CA LYS A 50 -0.01 -6.57 4.22
C LYS A 50 -0.60 -6.48 5.63
N VAL A 51 -0.26 -7.44 6.48
CA VAL A 51 -0.76 -7.56 7.85
C VAL A 51 0.38 -7.44 8.84
N PRO A 52 0.55 -6.31 9.52
CA PRO A 52 1.52 -6.17 10.59
C PRO A 52 1.02 -6.80 11.89
N ASN A 53 1.93 -7.23 12.74
CA ASN A 53 1.64 -7.60 14.11
C ASN A 53 2.33 -6.64 15.07
N GLU A 54 1.54 -5.87 15.77
CA GLU A 54 1.98 -4.85 16.73
C GLU A 54 1.75 -5.25 18.19
N ARG A 55 1.37 -6.49 18.44
CA ARG A 55 1.25 -7.00 19.80
C ARG A 55 2.59 -7.54 20.28
N ASP A 56 3.02 -7.13 21.47
CA ASP A 56 4.30 -7.53 22.06
C ASP A 56 4.33 -9.00 22.48
N ASN A 57 3.16 -9.61 22.74
CA ASN A 57 3.04 -10.89 23.41
C ASN A 57 2.06 -11.89 22.76
N ALA A 58 1.59 -11.57 21.56
CA ALA A 58 0.65 -12.43 20.83
C ALA A 58 0.98 -12.46 19.34
N SER A 59 0.94 -13.64 18.72
CA SER A 59 1.07 -13.79 17.27
C SER A 59 -0.29 -13.64 16.59
N THR A 60 -0.33 -13.08 15.38
CA THR A 60 -1.53 -13.16 14.53
C THR A 60 -1.69 -14.59 14.05
N THR A 61 -2.81 -15.22 14.36
CA THR A 61 -3.08 -16.64 14.05
C THR A 61 -4.13 -16.83 12.98
N GLU A 62 -4.91 -15.80 12.67
CA GLU A 62 -5.92 -15.85 11.62
C GLU A 62 -6.09 -14.47 10.99
N LEU A 63 -6.24 -14.46 9.68
CA LEU A 63 -6.69 -13.33 8.88
C LEU A 63 -7.92 -13.75 8.11
N GLU A 64 -8.99 -12.97 8.21
CA GLU A 64 -10.17 -13.08 7.37
C GLU A 64 -10.29 -11.80 6.55
N VAL A 65 -10.40 -11.92 5.23
CA VAL A 65 -10.67 -10.80 4.32
C VAL A 65 -12.02 -11.02 3.66
N ASN A 66 -12.92 -10.06 3.88
CA ASN A 66 -14.23 -10.02 3.26
C ASN A 66 -14.17 -9.12 2.03
N PHE A 67 -14.63 -9.65 0.90
CA PHE A 67 -14.67 -8.98 -0.39
C PHE A 67 -15.95 -8.15 -0.54
N PRO A 68 -15.90 -7.01 -1.24
CA PRO A 68 -17.06 -6.14 -1.41
C PRO A 68 -18.21 -6.84 -2.15
N THR A 69 -19.41 -6.76 -1.59
CA THR A 69 -20.62 -7.39 -2.16
C THR A 69 -21.34 -6.53 -3.17
N ASP A 70 -21.07 -5.24 -3.17
CA ASP A 70 -21.56 -4.22 -4.11
C ASP A 70 -20.77 -4.26 -5.44
N HIS A 71 -19.49 -4.64 -5.37
CA HIS A 71 -18.62 -4.87 -6.51
C HIS A 71 -18.02 -6.29 -6.45
N PRO A 72 -18.84 -7.35 -6.62
CA PRO A 72 -18.37 -8.72 -6.50
C PRO A 72 -17.38 -9.07 -7.60
N LEU A 73 -16.30 -9.74 -7.23
CA LEU A 73 -15.24 -10.16 -8.14
C LEU A 73 -15.53 -11.55 -8.72
N ALA A 74 -15.44 -11.69 -10.02
CA ALA A 74 -15.69 -12.97 -10.71
C ALA A 74 -14.62 -14.02 -10.38
N SER A 75 -13.40 -13.58 -10.17
CA SER A 75 -12.26 -14.43 -9.79
C SER A 75 -11.56 -13.91 -8.57
N VAL A 76 -11.32 -14.78 -7.60
CA VAL A 76 -10.50 -14.52 -6.40
C VAL A 76 -9.73 -15.79 -6.11
N MET A 77 -8.42 -15.76 -6.26
CA MET A 77 -7.53 -16.90 -6.09
C MET A 77 -6.39 -16.53 -5.14
N PRO A 78 -6.45 -16.96 -3.86
CA PRO A 78 -5.35 -16.76 -2.94
C PRO A 78 -4.15 -17.63 -3.32
N GLU A 79 -2.94 -17.09 -3.14
CA GLU A 79 -1.70 -17.85 -3.31
C GLU A 79 -1.51 -18.84 -2.15
N PRO A 80 -1.11 -20.10 -2.43
CA PRO A 80 -0.75 -21.05 -1.39
C PRO A 80 0.45 -20.55 -0.57
N MET A 81 0.31 -20.52 0.76
CA MET A 81 1.33 -20.02 1.67
C MET A 81 1.77 -21.08 2.66
N PRO A 82 3.10 -21.34 2.79
CA PRO A 82 3.62 -22.24 3.82
C PRO A 82 3.23 -21.75 5.22
N GLY A 83 2.77 -22.67 6.08
CA GLY A 83 2.37 -22.33 7.44
C GLY A 83 0.92 -21.79 7.58
N TRP A 84 0.19 -21.67 6.49
CA TRP A 84 -1.20 -21.21 6.49
C TRP A 84 -2.13 -22.22 5.82
N LYS A 85 -3.26 -22.50 6.45
CA LYS A 85 -4.41 -23.15 5.84
C LYS A 85 -5.31 -22.06 5.26
N ILE A 86 -5.68 -22.20 4.00
CA ILE A 86 -6.51 -21.22 3.28
C ILE A 86 -7.89 -21.82 3.04
N GLU A 87 -8.92 -21.04 3.32
CA GLU A 87 -10.30 -21.39 3.06
C GLU A 87 -10.98 -20.27 2.28
N VAL A 88 -11.60 -20.63 1.15
CA VAL A 88 -12.32 -19.70 0.27
C VAL A 88 -13.81 -19.95 0.41
N THR A 89 -14.55 -18.94 0.83
CA THR A 89 -16.02 -18.99 0.97
C THR A 89 -16.68 -18.23 -0.17
N LYS A 90 -17.64 -18.86 -0.84
CA LYS A 90 -18.49 -18.26 -1.87
C LYS A 90 -19.86 -17.95 -1.34
N SER A 91 -20.48 -16.90 -1.85
CA SER A 91 -21.86 -16.52 -1.56
C SER A 91 -22.63 -16.26 -2.85
N LYS A 92 -23.95 -16.50 -2.80
CA LYS A 92 -24.84 -16.19 -3.92
C LYS A 92 -24.91 -14.68 -4.12
N LEU A 93 -24.84 -14.27 -5.38
CA LEU A 93 -24.99 -12.88 -5.76
C LEU A 93 -26.47 -12.49 -5.80
N ALA A 94 -26.79 -11.29 -5.33
CA ALA A 94 -28.14 -10.73 -5.43
C ALA A 94 -28.53 -10.47 -6.89
N LYS A 95 -27.53 -10.13 -7.74
CA LYS A 95 -27.67 -10.03 -9.19
C LYS A 95 -26.54 -10.83 -9.81
N PRO A 96 -26.82 -11.71 -10.80
CA PRO A 96 -25.75 -12.39 -11.53
C PRO A 96 -24.84 -11.38 -12.23
N LEU A 97 -23.53 -11.69 -12.24
CA LEU A 97 -22.56 -11.00 -13.08
C LEU A 97 -22.55 -11.67 -14.46
N GLU A 98 -22.33 -10.88 -15.49
CA GLU A 98 -22.05 -11.41 -16.81
C GLU A 98 -20.55 -11.25 -17.12
N LEU A 99 -19.85 -12.36 -17.37
CA LEU A 99 -18.45 -12.37 -17.71
C LEU A 99 -18.24 -13.30 -18.92
N HIS A 100 -17.72 -12.76 -20.02
CA HIS A 100 -17.48 -13.50 -21.27
C HIS A 100 -18.72 -14.27 -21.81
N GLY A 101 -19.92 -13.71 -21.59
CA GLY A 101 -21.18 -14.34 -22.03
C GLY A 101 -21.71 -15.44 -21.09
N GLU A 102 -21.05 -15.68 -19.95
CA GLU A 102 -21.53 -16.59 -18.91
C GLU A 102 -22.11 -15.81 -17.72
N GLN A 103 -23.19 -16.35 -17.14
CA GLN A 103 -23.78 -15.79 -15.93
C GLN A 103 -23.15 -16.42 -14.69
N ILE A 104 -22.49 -15.56 -13.88
CA ILE A 104 -21.91 -15.92 -12.59
C ILE A 104 -22.93 -15.59 -11.52
N THR A 105 -23.43 -16.61 -10.82
CA THR A 105 -24.44 -16.47 -9.78
C THR A 105 -23.88 -16.55 -8.36
N GLU A 106 -22.60 -16.90 -8.21
CA GLU A 106 -21.89 -17.00 -6.95
C GLU A 106 -20.50 -16.38 -7.11
N ALA A 107 -20.07 -15.59 -6.14
CA ALA A 107 -18.72 -15.04 -6.08
C ALA A 107 -18.08 -15.32 -4.73
N VAL A 108 -16.75 -15.20 -4.66
CA VAL A 108 -16.03 -15.28 -3.40
C VAL A 108 -16.41 -14.08 -2.54
N SER A 109 -16.93 -14.37 -1.36
CA SER A 109 -17.29 -13.35 -0.36
C SER A 109 -16.23 -13.20 0.72
N LYS A 110 -15.40 -14.24 0.92
CA LYS A 110 -14.42 -14.24 2.00
C LYS A 110 -13.28 -15.22 1.70
N VAL A 111 -12.07 -14.84 2.10
CA VAL A 111 -10.92 -15.73 2.22
C VAL A 111 -10.42 -15.68 3.66
N THR A 112 -10.15 -16.86 4.24
CA THR A 112 -9.63 -17.00 5.60
C THR A 112 -8.30 -17.75 5.55
N TRP A 113 -7.29 -17.17 6.16
CA TRP A 113 -5.98 -17.79 6.39
C TRP A 113 -5.85 -18.10 7.87
N THR A 114 -5.67 -19.36 8.22
CA THR A 114 -5.46 -19.84 9.59
C THR A 114 -4.05 -20.41 9.72
N ALA A 115 -3.28 -19.90 10.67
CA ALA A 115 -1.92 -20.37 10.92
C ALA A 115 -1.91 -21.83 11.33
N THR A 116 -0.95 -22.60 10.78
CA THR A 116 -0.76 -24.01 11.10
C THR A 116 0.40 -24.21 12.06
N GLY A 117 0.25 -25.13 13.01
CA GLY A 117 1.29 -25.43 14.01
C GLY A 117 1.25 -24.51 15.24
N LYS A 118 1.99 -24.91 16.28
CA LYS A 118 1.98 -24.23 17.59
C LYS A 118 2.62 -22.84 17.57
N ASP A 119 3.58 -22.64 16.69
CA ASP A 119 4.37 -21.40 16.56
C ASP A 119 4.08 -20.72 15.22
N GLY A 120 2.95 -21.08 14.59
CA GLY A 120 2.51 -20.50 13.32
C GLY A 120 1.98 -19.09 13.47
N GLY A 121 1.92 -18.38 12.33
CA GLY A 121 1.37 -17.04 12.26
C GLY A 121 2.42 -15.94 12.32
N ILE A 122 1.94 -14.70 12.32
CA ILE A 122 2.79 -13.51 12.31
C ILE A 122 3.22 -13.21 13.73
N ARG A 123 4.51 -13.33 14.02
CA ARG A 123 5.07 -13.06 15.35
C ARG A 123 5.12 -11.56 15.66
N PRO A 124 5.21 -11.17 16.94
CA PRO A 124 5.41 -9.77 17.35
C PRO A 124 6.55 -9.09 16.59
N GLY A 125 6.28 -7.87 16.10
CA GLY A 125 7.25 -7.06 15.37
C GLY A 125 7.51 -7.48 13.92
N TYR A 126 6.75 -8.45 13.38
CA TYR A 126 6.82 -8.87 11.99
C TYR A 126 5.54 -8.50 11.25
N PHE A 127 5.59 -8.54 9.94
CA PHE A 127 4.42 -8.48 9.06
C PHE A 127 4.48 -9.65 8.09
N GLU A 128 3.34 -9.96 7.49
CA GLU A 128 3.24 -10.91 6.38
C GLU A 128 2.35 -10.36 5.28
N LYS A 129 2.58 -10.79 4.05
CA LYS A 129 1.77 -10.47 2.88
C LYS A 129 0.91 -11.69 2.53
N PHE A 130 -0.33 -11.45 2.18
CA PHE A 130 -1.29 -12.46 1.77
C PHE A 130 -1.71 -12.15 0.33
N PRO A 131 -1.02 -12.75 -0.66
CA PRO A 131 -1.27 -12.47 -2.06
C PRO A 131 -2.58 -13.11 -2.53
N VAL A 132 -3.33 -12.36 -3.36
CA VAL A 132 -4.56 -12.83 -3.98
C VAL A 132 -4.64 -12.31 -5.41
N SER A 133 -4.79 -13.21 -6.38
CA SER A 133 -5.14 -12.82 -7.74
C SER A 133 -6.63 -12.52 -7.81
N VAL A 134 -6.99 -11.33 -8.26
CA VAL A 134 -8.38 -10.84 -8.32
C VAL A 134 -8.74 -10.33 -9.71
N GLY A 135 -10.03 -10.48 -10.09
CA GLY A 135 -10.58 -9.94 -11.34
C GLY A 135 -11.95 -10.55 -11.73
N ALA A 136 -12.64 -10.04 -12.75
CA ALA A 136 -12.33 -8.76 -13.35
C ALA A 136 -12.63 -7.65 -12.33
N LEU A 137 -11.75 -6.65 -12.30
CA LEU A 137 -11.95 -5.47 -11.44
C LEU A 137 -13.12 -4.63 -11.97
N PRO A 138 -13.93 -3.98 -11.13
CA PRO A 138 -15.08 -3.20 -11.59
C PRO A 138 -14.66 -2.03 -12.48
N GLU A 139 -15.48 -1.73 -13.48
CA GLU A 139 -15.27 -0.60 -14.39
C GLU A 139 -15.86 0.71 -13.82
N ASP A 140 -16.85 0.58 -12.94
CA ASP A 140 -17.69 1.64 -12.39
C ASP A 140 -17.31 2.08 -10.98
N ALA A 141 -16.21 1.58 -10.43
CA ALA A 141 -15.66 1.99 -9.14
C ALA A 141 -14.26 2.59 -9.28
N ASP A 142 -13.92 3.55 -8.43
CA ASP A 142 -12.57 4.13 -8.36
C ASP A 142 -11.68 3.41 -7.34
N GLU A 143 -12.31 2.65 -6.46
CA GLU A 143 -11.64 1.90 -5.41
C GLU A 143 -12.46 0.68 -4.98
N LEU A 144 -11.80 -0.28 -4.35
CA LEU A 144 -12.42 -1.41 -3.66
C LEU A 144 -12.07 -1.36 -2.17
N VAL A 145 -13.11 -1.37 -1.34
CA VAL A 145 -12.97 -1.40 0.12
C VAL A 145 -13.12 -2.83 0.60
N PHE A 146 -12.11 -3.36 1.26
CA PHE A 146 -12.13 -4.68 1.88
C PHE A 146 -12.33 -4.54 3.38
N LYS A 147 -12.87 -5.58 4.01
CA LYS A 147 -12.97 -5.64 5.45
C LYS A 147 -12.11 -6.78 5.95
N ALA A 148 -11.09 -6.47 6.74
CA ALA A 148 -10.18 -7.47 7.28
C ALA A 148 -10.41 -7.66 8.78
N ILE A 149 -10.34 -8.93 9.22
CA ILE A 149 -10.45 -9.31 10.63
C ILE A 149 -9.19 -10.08 10.99
N GLN A 150 -8.44 -9.55 11.95
CA GLN A 150 -7.20 -10.12 12.42
C GLN A 150 -7.39 -10.70 13.82
N THR A 151 -7.12 -11.99 13.98
CA THR A 151 -7.22 -12.69 15.25
C THR A 151 -5.84 -13.08 15.77
N TYR A 152 -5.62 -12.79 17.04
CA TYR A 152 -4.37 -13.07 17.73
C TYR A 152 -4.43 -14.35 18.58
N SER A 153 -3.27 -14.90 18.93
CA SER A 153 -3.13 -16.12 19.74
C SER A 153 -3.71 -16.00 21.15
N ASN A 154 -3.85 -14.78 21.68
CA ASN A 154 -4.51 -14.46 22.95
C ASN A 154 -6.03 -14.32 22.81
N LYS A 155 -6.59 -14.60 21.60
CA LYS A 155 -8.01 -14.45 21.22
C LYS A 155 -8.50 -13.01 21.10
N GLU A 156 -7.63 -12.04 21.13
CA GLU A 156 -7.96 -10.68 20.74
C GLU A 156 -8.31 -10.65 19.25
N VAL A 157 -9.29 -9.82 18.88
CA VAL A 157 -9.76 -9.67 17.50
C VAL A 157 -9.77 -8.19 17.17
N VAL A 158 -9.01 -7.80 16.16
CA VAL A 158 -9.03 -6.45 15.58
C VAL A 158 -9.81 -6.48 14.26
N ARG A 159 -10.70 -5.50 14.08
CA ARG A 159 -11.57 -5.39 12.91
C ARG A 159 -11.21 -4.15 12.11
N TRP A 160 -10.49 -4.33 11.03
CA TRP A 160 -10.11 -3.32 10.06
C TRP A 160 -11.27 -3.12 9.07
N ILE A 161 -12.30 -2.37 9.49
CA ILE A 161 -13.56 -2.28 8.76
C ILE A 161 -14.14 -0.86 8.69
N GLU A 162 -13.49 0.11 9.32
CA GLU A 162 -13.96 1.49 9.36
C GLU A 162 -13.62 2.17 8.04
N VAL A 163 -14.63 2.72 7.38
CA VAL A 163 -14.43 3.44 6.10
C VAL A 163 -13.98 4.86 6.41
N GLN A 164 -12.89 5.29 5.78
CA GLN A 164 -12.42 6.66 5.86
C GLN A 164 -13.41 7.60 5.15
N GLU A 165 -13.86 8.62 5.84
CA GLU A 165 -14.69 9.67 5.24
C GLU A 165 -13.82 10.85 4.79
N ASP A 166 -14.17 11.46 3.67
CA ASP A 166 -13.44 12.60 3.12
C ASP A 166 -13.37 13.76 4.12
N GLY A 167 -12.15 14.18 4.45
CA GLY A 167 -11.90 15.29 5.37
C GLY A 167 -12.08 14.98 6.85
N ALA A 168 -12.44 13.75 7.22
CA ALA A 168 -12.46 13.28 8.60
C ALA A 168 -11.05 12.84 9.07
N GLU A 169 -10.89 12.72 10.38
CA GLU A 169 -9.70 12.11 10.97
C GLU A 169 -9.64 10.62 10.62
N GLU A 170 -8.44 10.10 10.37
CA GLU A 170 -8.26 8.69 10.06
C GLU A 170 -8.75 7.81 11.23
N PRO A 171 -9.61 6.81 10.97
CA PRO A 171 -10.12 5.92 12.02
C PRO A 171 -9.00 5.06 12.61
N GLU A 172 -9.22 4.53 13.82
CA GLU A 172 -8.23 3.67 14.49
C GLU A 172 -8.05 2.32 13.78
N THR A 173 -9.09 1.80 13.13
CA THR A 173 -9.09 0.50 12.44
C THR A 173 -9.63 0.60 11.01
N PRO A 174 -8.93 1.38 10.13
CA PRO A 174 -9.40 1.65 8.78
C PRO A 174 -9.49 0.37 7.96
N ALA A 175 -10.52 0.29 7.13
CA ALA A 175 -10.68 -0.77 6.15
C ALA A 175 -9.60 -0.65 5.06
N PRO A 176 -8.96 -1.75 4.62
CA PRO A 176 -8.03 -1.74 3.49
C PRO A 176 -8.73 -1.29 2.20
N VAL A 177 -8.15 -0.30 1.52
CA VAL A 177 -8.69 0.27 0.27
C VAL A 177 -7.69 0.07 -0.86
N LEU A 178 -8.15 -0.52 -1.97
CA LEU A 178 -7.42 -0.66 -3.22
C LEU A 178 -7.90 0.38 -4.23
N ALA A 179 -7.08 1.35 -4.55
CA ALA A 179 -7.37 2.30 -5.62
C ALA A 179 -7.27 1.62 -7.00
N LEU A 180 -8.23 1.91 -7.87
CA LEU A 180 -8.28 1.40 -9.24
C LEU A 180 -7.86 2.51 -10.21
N SER A 181 -6.97 2.17 -11.15
CA SER A 181 -6.59 3.07 -12.23
C SER A 181 -7.57 2.98 -13.40
N ALA A 182 -7.53 3.97 -14.29
CA ALA A 182 -8.28 3.89 -15.54
C ALA A 182 -7.97 2.60 -16.30
N ALA A 183 -8.95 2.11 -17.06
CA ALA A 183 -8.76 0.94 -17.92
C ALA A 183 -7.55 1.15 -18.86
N SER A 184 -6.70 0.14 -18.98
CA SER A 184 -5.57 0.19 -19.92
C SER A 184 -6.11 0.07 -21.34
N GLU A 185 -5.73 0.98 -22.24
CA GLU A 185 -6.11 0.91 -23.67
C GLU A 185 -5.52 -0.33 -24.37
N ASP A 186 -4.50 -0.97 -23.77
CA ASP A 186 -3.80 -2.17 -24.28
C ASP A 186 -4.38 -3.51 -23.80
N GLY A 187 -5.62 -3.56 -23.33
CA GLY A 187 -6.26 -4.72 -22.69
C GLY A 187 -6.55 -5.94 -23.58
N HIS A 188 -5.86 -6.16 -24.71
CA HIS A 188 -6.01 -7.31 -25.60
C HIS A 188 -4.70 -8.06 -25.91
N HIS A 189 -3.97 -8.46 -24.88
CA HIS A 189 -3.00 -9.54 -25.04
C HIS A 189 -3.31 -10.70 -24.08
N GLY A 190 -4.38 -11.43 -24.42
CA GLY A 190 -4.50 -12.82 -24.03
C GLY A 190 -3.30 -13.57 -24.59
N SER A 191 -2.51 -14.19 -23.72
CA SER A 191 -1.47 -15.14 -24.12
C SER A 191 -2.11 -16.30 -24.88
N ALA A 192 -2.14 -16.19 -26.19
CA ALA A 192 -2.19 -17.37 -27.04
C ALA A 192 -0.77 -17.97 -27.02
N ALA A 193 -0.65 -19.15 -26.46
CA ALA A 193 0.51 -20.00 -26.69
C ALA A 193 0.54 -20.34 -28.20
N GLU A 194 1.49 -19.77 -28.92
CA GLU A 194 1.83 -20.26 -30.25
C GLU A 194 3.03 -21.18 -30.13
N ASP A 195 2.85 -22.37 -30.70
CA ASP A 195 3.83 -23.43 -30.86
C ASP A 195 5.13 -22.91 -31.49
N ALA A 196 6.23 -23.32 -30.90
CA ALA A 196 7.56 -23.16 -31.46
C ALA A 196 7.72 -24.09 -32.65
N ASP A 197 8.08 -23.57 -33.81
CA ASP A 197 8.84 -24.33 -34.81
C ASP A 197 10.16 -23.62 -35.14
N ASP A 198 11.18 -24.42 -35.07
CA ASP A 198 12.62 -24.27 -35.17
C ASP A 198 13.07 -23.54 -36.45
N LYS A 199 13.94 -22.50 -36.29
CA LYS A 199 15.08 -22.31 -37.23
C LYS A 199 16.18 -21.44 -36.60
N THR A 200 17.28 -22.11 -36.33
CA THR A 200 18.62 -21.60 -36.10
C THR A 200 19.10 -20.73 -37.26
N GLU A 201 19.58 -19.53 -37.02
CA GLU A 201 20.81 -19.02 -37.64
C GLU A 201 21.41 -17.82 -36.89
N ASN A 202 22.70 -17.89 -36.76
CA ASN A 202 23.69 -17.15 -36.04
C ASN A 202 23.98 -15.80 -36.72
N ALA A 203 24.11 -14.69 -35.95
CA ALA A 203 25.16 -13.67 -36.17
C ALA A 203 25.18 -12.54 -35.14
N ALA A 204 26.29 -12.45 -34.41
CA ALA A 204 27.07 -11.26 -34.02
C ALA A 204 26.40 -10.02 -33.46
N ALA A 205 26.81 -9.77 -32.22
CA ALA A 205 26.97 -8.54 -31.45
C ALA A 205 26.84 -7.18 -32.18
N THR A 206 26.02 -6.30 -31.63
CA THR A 206 26.37 -4.88 -31.45
C THR A 206 25.66 -4.33 -30.22
N THR A 207 26.45 -3.84 -29.26
CA THR A 207 26.04 -3.12 -28.07
C THR A 207 25.54 -1.74 -28.52
N GLU A 208 24.27 -1.44 -28.23
CA GLU A 208 23.84 -0.05 -28.10
C GLU A 208 22.94 0.06 -26.86
N ALA A 209 23.45 0.84 -25.91
CA ALA A 209 22.76 1.28 -24.73
C ALA A 209 21.68 2.28 -25.13
N SER A 210 20.42 1.92 -24.98
CA SER A 210 19.33 2.90 -25.02
C SER A 210 18.98 3.31 -23.58
N ASP A 211 19.43 4.50 -23.21
CA ASP A 211 19.00 5.26 -22.04
C ASP A 211 17.48 5.48 -22.06
N GLY A 212 16.77 4.69 -21.29
CA GLY A 212 15.39 4.97 -20.90
C GLY A 212 15.39 5.99 -19.76
N ALA A 213 15.66 7.26 -20.05
CA ALA A 213 15.54 8.35 -19.09
C ALA A 213 14.06 8.67 -18.85
N SER A 214 13.42 7.97 -17.92
CA SER A 214 12.24 8.53 -17.27
C SER A 214 12.71 9.75 -16.47
N SER A 215 12.26 10.94 -16.86
CA SER A 215 12.75 12.23 -16.36
C SER A 215 12.32 12.42 -14.89
N ASP A 216 13.21 12.09 -14.00
CA ASP A 216 13.10 12.39 -12.57
C ASP A 216 13.44 13.88 -12.30
N THR A 217 12.84 14.74 -13.15
CA THR A 217 13.05 16.18 -13.13
C THR A 217 12.57 16.80 -11.83
N THR A 218 11.48 16.26 -11.26
CA THR A 218 10.90 16.78 -10.01
C THR A 218 11.82 16.51 -8.82
N ALA A 219 12.40 15.31 -8.72
CA ALA A 219 13.33 14.96 -7.64
C ALA A 219 14.63 15.76 -7.74
N ARG A 220 15.13 15.98 -8.95
CA ARG A 220 16.32 16.82 -9.18
C ARG A 220 16.09 18.28 -8.83
N VAL A 221 14.93 18.84 -9.18
CA VAL A 221 14.57 20.23 -8.83
C VAL A 221 14.44 20.37 -7.31
N LEU A 222 13.76 19.47 -6.63
CA LEU A 222 13.62 19.48 -5.17
C LEU A 222 14.98 19.32 -4.46
N GLY A 223 15.87 18.47 -4.99
CA GLY A 223 17.23 18.30 -4.47
C GLY A 223 18.05 19.58 -4.56
N VAL A 224 18.02 20.27 -5.70
CA VAL A 224 18.76 21.54 -5.92
C VAL A 224 18.19 22.64 -5.00
N VAL A 225 16.87 22.77 -4.88
CA VAL A 225 16.25 23.74 -3.96
C VAL A 225 16.64 23.48 -2.50
N GLY A 226 16.66 22.21 -2.07
CA GLY A 226 17.11 21.84 -0.72
C GLY A 226 18.56 22.21 -0.44
N ILE A 227 19.47 22.01 -1.40
CA ILE A 227 20.90 22.37 -1.28
C ILE A 227 21.05 23.89 -1.17
N VAL A 228 20.33 24.67 -1.97
CA VAL A 228 20.39 26.14 -1.93
C VAL A 228 19.90 26.68 -0.58
N ILE A 229 18.79 26.19 -0.07
CA ILE A 229 18.24 26.59 1.22
C ILE A 229 19.21 26.21 2.36
N GLY A 230 19.79 25.01 2.31
CA GLY A 230 20.79 24.54 3.27
C GLY A 230 22.05 25.42 3.29
N ALA A 231 22.57 25.78 2.11
CA ALA A 231 23.75 26.65 1.99
C ALA A 231 23.48 28.07 2.52
N LEU A 232 22.30 28.63 2.25
CA LEU A 232 21.90 29.94 2.78
C LEU A 232 21.75 29.91 4.31
N GLY A 233 21.20 28.81 4.88
CA GLY A 233 21.08 28.62 6.32
C GLY A 233 22.44 28.56 7.01
N VAL A 234 23.42 27.84 6.44
CA VAL A 234 24.79 27.78 6.97
C VAL A 234 25.47 29.14 6.87
N ALA A 235 25.37 29.83 5.72
CA ALA A 235 25.94 31.17 5.55
C ALA A 235 25.38 32.18 6.57
N TYR A 236 24.07 32.18 6.76
CA TYR A 236 23.41 33.03 7.76
C TYR A 236 23.87 32.70 9.19
N GLY A 237 23.98 31.42 9.53
CA GLY A 237 24.46 30.96 10.85
C GLY A 237 25.88 31.42 11.14
N VAL A 238 26.78 31.31 10.17
CA VAL A 238 28.17 31.77 10.30
C VAL A 238 28.25 33.30 10.45
N LEU A 239 27.49 34.07 9.66
CA LEU A 239 27.45 35.52 9.77
C LEU A 239 26.86 35.99 11.11
N ALA A 240 25.81 35.35 11.57
CA ALA A 240 25.19 35.65 12.85
C ALA A 240 26.12 35.33 14.06
N GLY A 241 26.89 34.21 13.92
CA GLY A 241 27.90 33.82 14.91
C GLY A 241 29.05 34.82 15.02
N ARG A 242 29.57 35.31 13.88
CA ARG A 242 30.66 36.29 13.85
C ARG A 242 30.31 37.63 14.49
N ARG A 243 29.07 38.09 14.35
CA ARG A 243 28.61 39.35 15.00
C ARG A 243 28.48 39.29 16.55
N ARG A 244 28.57 38.09 17.14
CA ARG A 244 28.56 37.90 18.59
C ARG A 244 29.94 37.83 19.23
N SER A 245 31.00 37.66 18.43
CA SER A 245 32.36 37.58 18.91
C SER A 245 33.06 38.96 19.03
N ASP A 246 32.47 40.01 18.44
CA ASP A 246 33.03 41.37 18.40
C ASP A 246 32.26 42.34 19.32
N ALA A 247 31.53 41.84 20.36
CA ALA A 247 30.79 42.66 21.33
C ALA A 247 31.16 42.32 22.76
#